data_84456d81c9b14f9afd8073f71018f27b
#
_entry.id   84456d81c9b14f9afd8073f71018f27b
#
_cell.length_a   1.000
_cell.length_b   1.000
_cell.length_c   1.000
_cell.angle_alpha   90.00
_cell.angle_beta   90.00
_cell.angle_gamma   90.00
#
_symmetry.space_group_name_H-M   'P 1'
#
loop_
_entity.id
_entity.type
_entity.pdbx_description
1 polymer ?
#
loop_
_entity_poly.entity_id
_entity_poly.type
_entity_poly.pdbx_seq_one_letter_code
_entity_poly.pdbx_strand_id
1 'polypeptide(L)'
;MKNRKCYFLLSIGIILSILGVNAQNPIIRNQFSADPTARVFNDKVYLYPSHDIPTPTDKNLRKDWFCMEDYHVFSSENLTDWTDHGVIVTQTKVPWLTKTNYNMWAPDCVFKNGKYYFYFPVDGKIGIATAFKPEGPYTVLDKPVTGIGGIDPCVLLDKDGSAYIFTARGRISVAKLKNNMIEVDGDVQTIANLPTKGLIEGPFAFQFNGKYYLTYPHVENKIERLEYSMSDSPMGPYKPVGIIMDESASGCWTNHQSIVQYKDQWYLFYHDKDYSPKFDKNRSVRIDSLFFNTDGTIQKVKPTLRGVGITKATDRIQLDRYSLISDKGTTIAYNDTLNYFNGWKTVFTEKNSWVQYNSVDFGAENYNWIEIRYLAKNGGILGLSLNQTQSKVEIKIKLAAGIGWKTARVKIKGLKTGIQNLIFSNEGNNAVEIDWASFSK
;
A
#
# COMPACT_ATOMS: atom_id res chain seq x y z
N MET A 1 40.33 8.55 -57.99
CA MET A 1 39.14 7.78 -57.55
C MET A 1 39.19 7.61 -56.03
N LYS A 2 38.39 8.39 -55.30
CA LYS A 2 38.32 8.34 -53.84
C LYS A 2 37.02 7.64 -53.43
N ASN A 3 37.12 6.42 -52.86
CA ASN A 3 36.01 5.67 -52.31
C ASN A 3 35.53 6.31 -51.01
N ARG A 4 34.31 6.87 -51.01
CA ARG A 4 33.58 7.26 -49.78
C ARG A 4 32.77 6.07 -49.30
N LYS A 5 33.14 5.51 -48.12
CA LYS A 5 32.32 4.54 -47.41
C LYS A 5 31.28 5.33 -46.61
N CYS A 6 29.99 5.17 -46.94
CA CYS A 6 28.86 5.60 -46.13
C CYS A 6 28.65 4.61 -44.97
N TYR A 7 28.79 5.07 -43.72
CA TYR A 7 28.35 4.30 -42.54
C TYR A 7 26.92 4.67 -42.26
N PHE A 8 26.02 3.69 -42.39
CA PHE A 8 24.63 3.78 -41.91
C PHE A 8 24.65 3.50 -40.40
N LEU A 9 24.42 4.51 -39.59
CA LEU A 9 24.17 4.36 -38.18
C LEU A 9 22.70 3.94 -38.00
N LEU A 10 22.48 2.66 -37.68
CA LEU A 10 21.18 2.14 -37.27
C LEU A 10 20.98 2.54 -35.80
N SER A 11 20.20 3.60 -35.53
CA SER A 11 19.74 3.94 -34.17
C SER A 11 18.59 3.00 -33.80
N ILE A 12 18.90 1.99 -33.00
CA ILE A 12 17.89 1.16 -32.33
C ILE A 12 17.27 2.02 -31.21
N GLY A 13 16.13 2.58 -31.49
CA GLY A 13 15.29 3.21 -30.47
C GLY A 13 14.73 2.15 -29.53
N ILE A 14 15.29 2.04 -28.32
CA ILE A 14 14.68 1.25 -27.25
C ILE A 14 13.42 2.01 -26.83
N ILE A 15 12.27 1.53 -27.28
CA ILE A 15 10.97 1.94 -26.75
C ILE A 15 10.87 1.33 -25.35
N LEU A 16 11.26 2.07 -24.32
CA LEU A 16 10.84 1.77 -22.97
C LEU A 16 9.31 1.94 -22.93
N SER A 17 8.59 0.84 -22.97
CA SER A 17 7.18 0.84 -22.59
C SER A 17 7.11 1.18 -21.10
N ILE A 18 6.82 2.43 -20.77
CA ILE A 18 6.43 2.85 -19.44
C ILE A 18 5.07 2.17 -19.19
N LEU A 19 5.09 1.04 -18.50
CA LEU A 19 3.88 0.42 -17.98
C LEU A 19 3.34 1.38 -16.92
N GLY A 20 2.33 2.16 -17.25
CA GLY A 20 1.62 2.99 -16.29
C GLY A 20 1.09 2.11 -15.15
N VAL A 21 1.57 2.33 -13.93
CA VAL A 21 1.12 1.64 -12.73
C VAL A 21 0.00 2.46 -12.12
N ASN A 22 -1.19 1.88 -12.01
CA ASN A 22 -2.40 2.55 -11.54
C ASN A 22 -2.54 2.44 -10.02
N ALA A 23 -3.12 3.47 -9.40
CA ALA A 23 -3.50 3.50 -7.99
C ALA A 23 -4.54 2.43 -7.68
N GLN A 24 -4.09 1.31 -7.19
CA GLN A 24 -4.94 0.16 -6.90
C GLN A 24 -4.27 -0.68 -5.81
N ASN A 25 -5.04 -1.05 -4.81
CA ASN A 25 -4.56 -1.92 -3.76
C ASN A 25 -4.40 -3.37 -4.25
N PRO A 26 -3.32 -4.06 -3.86
CA PRO A 26 -2.15 -3.51 -3.16
C PRO A 26 -1.28 -2.64 -4.07
N ILE A 27 -0.59 -1.66 -3.48
CA ILE A 27 0.18 -0.65 -4.24
C ILE A 27 1.53 -1.17 -4.75
N ILE A 28 2.13 -2.14 -4.09
CA ILE A 28 3.34 -2.85 -4.53
C ILE A 28 2.93 -4.20 -5.10
N ARG A 29 3.31 -4.50 -6.34
CA ARG A 29 2.72 -5.61 -7.11
C ARG A 29 3.72 -6.68 -7.56
N ASN A 30 5.00 -6.49 -7.29
CA ASN A 30 6.09 -7.35 -7.76
C ASN A 30 6.76 -8.12 -6.61
N GLN A 31 6.43 -7.78 -5.37
CA GLN A 31 6.96 -8.43 -4.17
C GLN A 31 5.97 -8.29 -3.01
N PHE A 32 6.14 -9.09 -1.98
CA PHE A 32 5.43 -8.91 -0.73
C PHE A 32 5.97 -7.69 0.01
N SER A 33 5.10 -6.98 0.70
CA SER A 33 5.43 -5.78 1.45
C SER A 33 4.46 -5.66 2.63
N ALA A 34 4.97 -5.28 3.79
CA ALA A 34 4.18 -5.25 5.01
C ALA A 34 4.56 -4.06 5.89
N ASP A 35 3.88 -3.90 7.01
CA ASP A 35 4.23 -2.96 8.07
C ASP A 35 4.60 -1.56 7.52
N PRO A 36 3.71 -0.93 6.73
CA PRO A 36 4.07 0.22 5.92
C PRO A 36 4.32 1.46 6.77
N THR A 37 5.55 1.95 6.82
CA THR A 37 5.82 3.31 7.25
C THR A 37 5.89 4.23 6.05
N ALA A 38 4.90 5.10 5.92
CA ALA A 38 4.89 6.18 4.94
C ALA A 38 5.33 7.49 5.59
N ARG A 39 6.15 8.26 4.88
CA ARG A 39 6.62 9.59 5.29
C ARG A 39 6.62 10.53 4.08
N VAL A 40 6.41 11.81 4.31
CA VAL A 40 6.45 12.83 3.26
C VAL A 40 7.75 13.59 3.35
N PHE A 41 8.56 13.53 2.29
CA PHE A 41 9.80 14.28 2.16
C PHE A 41 9.85 14.93 0.77
N ASN A 42 10.19 16.22 0.71
CA ASN A 42 10.36 16.95 -0.57
C ASN A 42 9.16 16.77 -1.53
N ASP A 43 7.95 16.94 -1.02
CA ASP A 43 6.69 16.80 -1.78
C ASP A 43 6.45 15.43 -2.43
N LYS A 44 7.10 14.38 -1.93
CA LYS A 44 6.87 12.99 -2.29
C LYS A 44 6.54 12.15 -1.06
N VAL A 45 5.73 11.13 -1.25
CA VAL A 45 5.54 10.07 -0.26
C VAL A 45 6.62 9.03 -0.47
N TYR A 46 7.36 8.73 0.59
CA TYR A 46 8.29 7.61 0.68
C TYR A 46 7.68 6.53 1.56
N LEU A 47 7.72 5.31 1.08
CA LEU A 47 7.19 4.12 1.75
C LEU A 47 8.35 3.19 2.11
N TYR A 48 8.48 2.88 3.37
CA TYR A 48 9.48 1.97 3.96
C TYR A 48 8.76 0.76 4.55
N PRO A 49 8.45 -0.26 3.77
CA PRO A 49 7.79 -1.47 4.27
C PRO A 49 8.81 -2.49 4.77
N SER A 50 8.36 -3.44 5.58
CA SER A 50 9.02 -4.74 5.71
C SER A 50 8.91 -5.49 4.38
N HIS A 51 9.91 -6.32 4.06
CA HIS A 51 9.92 -7.16 2.88
C HIS A 51 9.71 -8.63 3.30
N ASP A 52 8.47 -9.08 3.28
CA ASP A 52 8.15 -10.50 3.51
C ASP A 52 8.69 -11.36 2.38
N ILE A 53 9.37 -12.44 2.72
CA ILE A 53 9.87 -13.41 1.74
C ILE A 53 9.40 -14.83 2.09
N PRO A 54 9.27 -15.71 1.10
CA PRO A 54 9.10 -17.14 1.36
C PRO A 54 10.26 -17.66 2.21
N THR A 55 9.97 -18.46 3.24
CA THR A 55 11.01 -19.00 4.11
C THR A 55 12.03 -19.82 3.33
N PRO A 56 13.33 -19.44 3.33
CA PRO A 56 14.38 -20.19 2.65
C PRO A 56 14.45 -21.63 3.11
N THR A 57 14.47 -22.57 2.16
CA THR A 57 14.43 -24.02 2.46
C THR A 57 15.76 -24.56 3.01
N ASP A 58 16.85 -23.88 2.75
CA ASP A 58 18.20 -24.20 3.21
C ASP A 58 18.53 -23.66 4.61
N LYS A 59 17.60 -22.93 5.23
CA LYS A 59 17.73 -22.36 6.57
C LYS A 59 16.84 -23.11 7.56
N ASN A 60 17.36 -23.32 8.78
CA ASN A 60 16.57 -23.86 9.87
C ASN A 60 15.71 -22.77 10.53
N LEU A 61 14.70 -22.30 9.81
CA LEU A 61 13.77 -21.27 10.23
C LEU A 61 12.38 -21.83 10.46
N ARG A 62 11.59 -21.15 11.28
CA ARG A 62 10.18 -21.46 11.50
C ARG A 62 9.37 -21.19 10.23
N LYS A 63 8.81 -22.23 9.61
CA LYS A 63 8.11 -22.15 8.31
C LYS A 63 6.74 -21.47 8.37
N ASP A 64 6.09 -21.46 9.53
CA ASP A 64 4.78 -20.88 9.75
C ASP A 64 4.86 -19.46 10.38
N TRP A 65 5.97 -18.76 10.13
CA TRP A 65 6.26 -17.47 10.73
C TRP A 65 6.72 -16.44 9.68
N PHE A 66 6.82 -15.19 10.12
CA PHE A 66 7.34 -14.09 9.31
C PHE A 66 8.81 -14.30 8.97
N CYS A 67 9.18 -14.01 7.74
CA CYS A 67 10.56 -14.13 7.26
C CYS A 67 10.92 -12.88 6.45
N MET A 68 11.86 -12.09 6.93
CA MET A 68 12.27 -10.81 6.33
C MET A 68 13.76 -10.59 6.54
N GLU A 69 14.49 -10.32 5.46
CA GLU A 69 15.95 -10.16 5.52
C GLU A 69 16.47 -8.76 5.18
N ASP A 70 15.61 -7.92 4.61
CA ASP A 70 16.00 -6.60 4.12
C ASP A 70 14.81 -5.63 4.08
N TYR A 71 15.09 -4.39 3.69
CA TYR A 71 14.11 -3.34 3.46
C TYR A 71 14.34 -2.70 2.11
N HIS A 72 13.26 -2.51 1.37
CA HIS A 72 13.19 -1.63 0.21
C HIS A 72 12.67 -0.25 0.60
N VAL A 73 12.89 0.73 -0.26
CA VAL A 73 12.19 2.01 -0.21
C VAL A 73 11.51 2.29 -1.54
N PHE A 74 10.29 2.74 -1.45
CA PHE A 74 9.50 3.16 -2.61
C PHE A 74 9.14 4.63 -2.50
N SER A 75 8.94 5.32 -3.63
CA SER A 75 8.43 6.69 -3.60
C SER A 75 7.36 6.95 -4.65
N SER A 76 6.48 7.93 -4.35
CA SER A 76 5.42 8.35 -5.25
C SER A 76 5.11 9.84 -5.10
N GLU A 77 4.82 10.52 -6.23
CA GLU A 77 4.34 11.90 -6.27
C GLU A 77 2.81 12.01 -6.38
N ASN A 78 2.13 10.88 -6.66
CA ASN A 78 0.69 10.84 -6.94
C ASN A 78 -0.05 9.70 -6.23
N LEU A 79 0.64 8.88 -5.41
CA LEU A 79 0.14 7.70 -4.69
C LEU A 79 -0.32 6.55 -5.60
N THR A 80 -0.10 6.70 -6.90
CA THR A 80 -0.51 5.72 -7.92
C THR A 80 0.67 5.02 -8.53
N ASP A 81 1.68 5.78 -8.89
CA ASP A 81 2.91 5.31 -9.53
C ASP A 81 3.99 5.27 -8.46
N TRP A 82 4.52 4.09 -8.22
CA TRP A 82 5.54 3.85 -7.21
C TRP A 82 6.85 3.45 -7.86
N THR A 83 7.92 4.16 -7.50
CA THR A 83 9.29 3.83 -7.91
C THR A 83 9.95 3.02 -6.81
N ASP A 84 10.41 1.81 -7.12
CA ASP A 84 11.27 1.01 -6.25
C ASP A 84 12.72 1.49 -6.39
N HIS A 85 13.32 1.92 -5.28
CA HIS A 85 14.72 2.35 -5.22
C HIS A 85 15.66 1.20 -4.80
N GLY A 86 15.12 0.00 -4.61
CA GLY A 86 15.86 -1.20 -4.23
C GLY A 86 16.13 -1.31 -2.72
N VAL A 87 16.99 -2.26 -2.38
CA VAL A 87 17.33 -2.59 -0.99
C VAL A 87 18.18 -1.49 -0.36
N ILE A 88 17.75 -0.98 0.79
CA ILE A 88 18.43 0.07 1.54
C ILE A 88 19.21 -0.46 2.75
N VAL A 89 18.70 -1.50 3.42
CA VAL A 89 19.35 -2.17 4.57
C VAL A 89 19.05 -3.67 4.49
N THR A 90 20.05 -4.50 4.77
CA THR A 90 19.89 -5.95 4.91
C THR A 90 20.51 -6.43 6.22
N GLN A 91 20.00 -7.53 6.79
CA GLN A 91 20.51 -8.10 8.05
C GLN A 91 22.02 -8.41 8.01
N THR A 92 22.56 -8.77 6.84
CA THR A 92 24.01 -9.05 6.66
C THR A 92 24.89 -7.81 6.76
N LYS A 93 24.30 -6.61 6.73
CA LYS A 93 25.01 -5.33 6.89
C LYS A 93 24.90 -4.74 8.28
N VAL A 94 24.30 -5.45 9.25
CA VAL A 94 24.19 -5.02 10.64
C VAL A 94 25.44 -5.45 11.41
N PRO A 95 26.36 -4.53 11.78
CA PRO A 95 27.70 -4.89 12.24
C PRO A 95 27.73 -5.67 13.58
N TRP A 96 26.71 -5.45 14.42
CA TRP A 96 26.58 -6.06 15.75
C TRP A 96 25.67 -7.29 15.77
N LEU A 97 25.09 -7.69 14.64
CA LEU A 97 24.31 -8.92 14.52
C LEU A 97 25.24 -10.12 14.30
N THR A 98 25.32 -11.01 15.27
CA THR A 98 26.22 -12.17 15.21
C THR A 98 25.65 -13.33 14.37
N LYS A 99 24.31 -13.38 14.23
CA LYS A 99 23.61 -14.42 13.47
C LYS A 99 22.38 -13.82 12.81
N THR A 100 22.19 -14.08 11.51
CA THR A 100 20.97 -13.70 10.79
C THR A 100 19.78 -14.47 11.33
N ASN A 101 18.67 -13.78 11.58
CA ASN A 101 17.45 -14.34 12.18
C ASN A 101 16.19 -14.08 11.35
N TYR A 102 16.31 -13.33 10.26
CA TYR A 102 15.21 -12.98 9.34
C TYR A 102 14.05 -12.23 10.01
N ASN A 103 14.34 -11.44 11.04
CA ASN A 103 13.38 -10.68 11.84
C ASN A 103 13.53 -9.16 11.60
N MET A 104 13.72 -8.75 10.33
CA MET A 104 13.76 -7.35 9.93
C MET A 104 12.32 -6.83 9.78
N TRP A 105 11.62 -6.69 10.94
CA TRP A 105 10.19 -6.36 11.01
C TRP A 105 9.94 -4.86 10.81
N ALA A 106 8.80 -4.33 11.26
CA ALA A 106 8.33 -2.98 10.98
C ALA A 106 9.38 -1.88 11.21
N PRO A 107 9.75 -1.09 10.21
CA PRO A 107 10.72 0.00 10.32
C PRO A 107 10.06 1.37 10.46
N ASP A 108 10.87 2.41 10.71
CA ASP A 108 10.48 3.81 10.56
C ASP A 108 11.62 4.66 9.98
N CYS A 109 11.28 5.80 9.37
CA CYS A 109 12.26 6.75 8.85
C CYS A 109 11.85 8.19 9.14
N VAL A 110 12.79 8.99 9.67
CA VAL A 110 12.56 10.42 9.89
C VAL A 110 13.74 11.26 9.42
N PHE A 111 13.48 12.52 9.08
CA PHE A 111 14.51 13.49 8.70
C PHE A 111 14.76 14.49 9.82
N LYS A 112 15.98 14.58 10.28
CA LYS A 112 16.39 15.56 11.29
C LYS A 112 17.88 15.92 11.14
N ASN A 113 18.22 17.16 11.45
CA ASN A 113 19.61 17.65 11.43
C ASN A 113 20.36 17.38 10.11
N GLY A 114 19.65 17.50 8.96
CA GLY A 114 20.23 17.30 7.64
C GLY A 114 20.45 15.84 7.23
N LYS A 115 19.94 14.87 7.99
CA LYS A 115 20.06 13.44 7.73
C LYS A 115 18.74 12.72 7.88
N TYR A 116 18.60 11.61 7.17
CA TYR A 116 17.54 10.61 7.32
C TYR A 116 18.04 9.55 8.30
N TYR A 117 17.19 9.22 9.28
CA TYR A 117 17.43 8.17 10.28
C TYR A 117 16.40 7.09 10.04
N PHE A 118 16.86 5.93 9.62
CA PHE A 118 16.05 4.74 9.39
C PHE A 118 16.21 3.80 10.58
N TYR A 119 15.13 3.56 11.30
CA TYR A 119 15.08 2.71 12.49
C TYR A 119 14.44 1.38 12.11
N PHE A 120 15.03 0.28 12.56
CA PHE A 120 14.53 -1.06 12.27
C PHE A 120 14.78 -2.01 13.44
N PRO A 121 13.84 -2.95 13.74
CA PRO A 121 14.06 -3.95 14.75
C PRO A 121 14.93 -5.08 14.20
N VAL A 122 15.83 -5.55 15.01
CA VAL A 122 16.55 -6.80 14.79
C VAL A 122 17.10 -7.33 16.11
N ASP A 123 16.90 -8.61 16.39
CA ASP A 123 17.36 -9.28 17.62
C ASP A 123 16.90 -8.58 18.92
N GLY A 124 15.62 -8.09 18.93
CA GLY A 124 15.04 -7.39 20.08
C GLY A 124 15.64 -6.01 20.39
N LYS A 125 16.48 -5.48 19.51
CA LYS A 125 17.09 -4.15 19.56
C LYS A 125 16.60 -3.31 18.39
N ILE A 126 16.76 -1.99 18.50
CA ILE A 126 16.45 -1.06 17.43
C ILE A 126 17.73 -0.64 16.74
N GLY A 127 17.96 -1.14 15.53
CA GLY A 127 19.05 -0.71 14.66
C GLY A 127 18.77 0.66 14.05
N ILE A 128 19.83 1.34 13.61
CA ILE A 128 19.77 2.64 12.96
C ILE A 128 20.65 2.61 11.73
N ALA A 129 20.12 3.11 10.62
CA ALA A 129 20.92 3.46 9.46
C ALA A 129 20.71 4.94 9.11
N THR A 130 21.70 5.59 8.53
CA THR A 130 21.61 7.02 8.17
C THR A 130 21.93 7.24 6.70
N ALA A 131 21.26 8.24 6.11
CA ALA A 131 21.49 8.68 4.74
C ALA A 131 21.34 10.20 4.60
N PHE A 132 21.79 10.75 3.46
CA PHE A 132 21.58 12.16 3.09
C PHE A 132 20.40 12.34 2.11
N LYS A 133 19.84 11.23 1.61
CA LYS A 133 18.65 11.21 0.76
C LYS A 133 17.65 10.19 1.32
N PRO A 134 16.35 10.40 1.14
CA PRO A 134 15.34 9.49 1.67
C PRO A 134 15.41 8.08 1.04
N GLU A 135 15.85 7.99 -0.21
CA GLU A 135 16.09 6.72 -0.91
C GLU A 135 17.47 6.10 -0.65
N GLY A 136 18.30 6.76 0.14
CA GLY A 136 19.67 6.27 0.44
C GLY A 136 20.77 6.85 -0.44
N PRO A 137 21.98 6.21 -0.49
CA PRO A 137 22.32 4.97 0.21
C PRO A 137 22.39 5.14 1.73
N TYR A 138 21.96 4.12 2.46
CA TYR A 138 21.99 4.08 3.92
C TYR A 138 23.24 3.38 4.44
N THR A 139 23.81 3.93 5.54
CA THR A 139 24.90 3.32 6.31
C THR A 139 24.36 2.91 7.68
N VAL A 140 24.42 1.61 7.97
CA VAL A 140 24.03 1.07 9.29
C VAL A 140 25.06 1.46 10.33
N LEU A 141 24.63 1.92 11.50
CA LEU A 141 25.50 2.29 12.60
C LEU A 141 26.02 1.06 13.35
N ASP A 142 27.20 1.20 13.97
CA ASP A 142 27.88 0.11 14.68
C ASP A 142 27.20 -0.32 15.98
N LYS A 143 26.19 0.42 16.44
CA LYS A 143 25.42 0.14 17.65
C LYS A 143 23.94 0.42 17.44
N PRO A 144 23.05 -0.34 18.11
CA PRO A 144 21.62 -0.04 18.14
C PRO A 144 21.35 1.24 18.95
N VAL A 145 20.10 1.70 18.95
CA VAL A 145 19.63 2.78 19.84
C VAL A 145 19.96 2.42 21.28
N THR A 146 20.61 3.34 21.97
CA THR A 146 20.97 3.15 23.38
C THR A 146 19.80 3.57 24.29
N GLY A 147 19.46 2.70 25.24
CA GLY A 147 18.46 2.97 26.28
C GLY A 147 17.05 2.46 26.00
N ILE A 148 16.77 1.99 24.79
CA ILE A 148 15.46 1.38 24.44
C ILE A 148 15.68 0.19 23.49
N GLY A 149 14.78 -0.80 23.57
CA GLY A 149 14.73 -1.94 22.67
C GLY A 149 13.28 -2.32 22.39
N GLY A 150 13.07 -3.44 21.70
CA GLY A 150 11.75 -3.92 21.31
C GLY A 150 11.65 -4.13 19.82
N ILE A 151 10.44 -3.96 19.31
CA ILE A 151 10.09 -4.05 17.89
C ILE A 151 9.29 -2.79 17.49
N ASP A 152 9.05 -2.63 16.22
CA ASP A 152 8.14 -1.63 15.63
C ASP A 152 8.47 -0.19 16.09
N PRO A 153 9.71 0.28 15.87
CA PRO A 153 10.03 1.65 16.20
C PRO A 153 9.18 2.63 15.40
N CYS A 154 8.69 3.67 16.08
CA CYS A 154 8.12 4.85 15.45
C CYS A 154 8.71 6.10 16.09
N VAL A 155 9.17 7.04 15.28
CA VAL A 155 9.73 8.31 15.77
C VAL A 155 8.81 9.46 15.43
N LEU A 156 8.34 10.14 16.47
CA LEU A 156 7.60 11.39 16.36
C LEU A 156 8.59 12.58 16.51
N LEU A 157 8.60 13.44 15.51
CA LEU A 157 9.24 14.75 15.60
C LEU A 157 8.22 15.78 16.04
N ASP A 158 8.45 16.42 17.17
CA ASP A 158 7.58 17.45 17.72
C ASP A 158 7.91 18.83 17.12
N LYS A 159 6.97 19.77 17.22
CA LYS A 159 7.09 21.15 16.70
C LYS A 159 8.20 21.94 17.37
N ASP A 160 8.55 21.61 18.62
CA ASP A 160 9.67 22.21 19.35
C ASP A 160 11.04 21.65 18.93
N GLY A 161 11.06 20.71 17.97
CA GLY A 161 12.26 20.04 17.51
C GLY A 161 12.66 18.84 18.39
N SER A 162 11.96 18.51 19.46
CA SER A 162 12.16 17.29 20.22
C SER A 162 11.78 16.04 19.38
N ALA A 163 12.43 14.91 19.68
CA ALA A 163 12.10 13.63 19.05
C ALA A 163 11.73 12.60 20.11
N TYR A 164 10.73 11.80 19.85
CA TYR A 164 10.24 10.76 20.74
C TYR A 164 10.19 9.45 19.99
N ILE A 165 10.78 8.39 20.56
CA ILE A 165 10.75 7.05 20.00
C ILE A 165 9.73 6.19 20.76
N PHE A 166 8.84 5.56 20.01
CA PHE A 166 7.90 4.56 20.47
C PHE A 166 8.39 3.19 20.03
N THR A 167 8.25 2.17 20.87
CA THR A 167 8.53 0.77 20.53
C THR A 167 7.50 -0.15 21.18
N ALA A 168 7.36 -1.37 20.66
CA ALA A 168 6.52 -2.40 21.25
C ALA A 168 7.38 -3.55 21.83
N ARG A 169 6.94 -4.07 22.97
CA ARG A 169 7.43 -5.31 23.57
C ARG A 169 6.37 -5.90 24.48
N GLY A 170 5.27 -6.38 23.89
CA GLY A 170 4.06 -6.76 24.62
C GLY A 170 3.27 -5.56 25.20
N ARG A 171 3.87 -4.37 25.21
CA ARG A 171 3.32 -3.07 25.57
C ARG A 171 4.02 -2.01 24.73
N ILE A 172 3.37 -0.87 24.55
CA ILE A 172 3.99 0.28 23.91
C ILE A 172 4.77 1.09 24.95
N SER A 173 6.02 1.35 24.64
CA SER A 173 6.91 2.23 25.43
C SER A 173 7.24 3.47 24.62
N VAL A 174 7.52 4.58 25.31
CA VAL A 174 7.97 5.84 24.73
C VAL A 174 9.15 6.40 25.51
N ALA A 175 10.08 7.03 24.79
CA ALA A 175 11.17 7.79 25.38
C ALA A 175 11.49 9.00 24.51
N LYS A 176 12.00 10.07 25.14
CA LYS A 176 12.60 11.18 24.39
C LYS A 176 13.97 10.74 23.85
N LEU A 177 14.28 11.14 22.63
CA LEU A 177 15.61 10.96 22.06
C LEU A 177 16.49 12.19 22.31
N LYS A 178 17.77 11.98 22.55
CA LYS A 178 18.76 13.05 22.47
C LYS A 178 18.84 13.63 21.06
N ASN A 179 19.40 14.82 20.93
CA ASN A 179 19.50 15.49 19.62
C ASN A 179 20.33 14.70 18.59
N ASN A 180 21.17 13.76 19.03
CA ASN A 180 21.92 12.87 18.15
C ASN A 180 21.06 11.77 17.49
N MET A 181 19.81 11.60 17.93
CA MET A 181 18.83 10.64 17.40
C MET A 181 19.16 9.16 17.61
N ILE A 182 20.18 8.83 18.40
CA ILE A 182 20.66 7.45 18.59
C ILE A 182 20.68 7.01 20.06
N GLU A 183 20.34 7.91 20.97
CA GLU A 183 20.31 7.65 22.41
C GLU A 183 19.03 8.22 23.03
N VAL A 184 18.51 7.52 24.03
CA VAL A 184 17.41 7.99 24.86
C VAL A 184 17.88 9.09 25.80
N ASP A 185 17.05 10.13 25.98
CA ASP A 185 17.25 11.23 26.91
C ASP A 185 16.30 11.08 28.11
N GLY A 186 16.78 10.52 29.19
CA GLY A 186 15.98 10.23 30.39
C GLY A 186 15.37 8.83 30.40
N ASP A 187 14.20 8.70 31.03
CA ASP A 187 13.56 7.43 31.32
C ASP A 187 12.67 6.95 30.15
N VAL A 188 12.63 5.63 29.95
CA VAL A 188 11.64 4.97 29.11
C VAL A 188 10.34 4.77 29.91
N GLN A 189 9.22 5.25 29.38
CA GLN A 189 7.93 5.12 29.99
C GLN A 189 7.05 4.13 29.23
N THR A 190 6.34 3.26 29.94
CA THR A 190 5.26 2.48 29.33
C THR A 190 4.01 3.36 29.21
N ILE A 191 3.41 3.40 28.03
CA ILE A 191 2.15 4.13 27.81
C ILE A 191 1.05 3.51 28.67
N ALA A 192 0.52 4.30 29.57
CA ALA A 192 -0.61 3.92 30.41
C ALA A 192 -1.94 4.02 29.63
N ASN A 193 -2.96 3.36 30.18
CA ASN A 193 -4.36 3.42 29.73
C ASN A 193 -4.66 2.84 28.34
N LEU A 194 -3.70 2.12 27.72
CA LEU A 194 -4.00 1.30 26.55
C LEU A 194 -4.73 0.02 26.97
N PRO A 195 -5.42 -0.68 26.04
CA PRO A 195 -6.06 -1.96 26.34
C PRO A 195 -5.09 -2.94 27.03
N THR A 196 -5.56 -3.58 28.10
CA THR A 196 -4.70 -4.47 28.94
C THR A 196 -4.77 -5.93 28.51
N LYS A 197 -5.77 -6.30 27.72
CA LYS A 197 -5.96 -7.65 27.19
C LYS A 197 -5.53 -7.70 25.73
N GLY A 198 -5.07 -8.88 25.30
CA GLY A 198 -4.64 -9.11 23.93
C GLY A 198 -3.25 -8.55 23.62
N LEU A 199 -2.82 -8.74 22.40
CA LEU A 199 -1.57 -8.20 21.87
C LEU A 199 -1.77 -6.77 21.41
N ILE A 200 -0.84 -5.89 21.75
CA ILE A 200 -0.73 -4.53 21.22
C ILE A 200 0.71 -4.35 20.79
N GLU A 201 0.90 -3.94 19.55
CA GLU A 201 2.21 -3.68 18.93
C GLU A 201 2.10 -2.52 17.94
N GLY A 202 3.00 -2.37 16.98
CA GLY A 202 2.90 -1.48 15.83
C GLY A 202 2.54 -0.01 16.13
N PRO A 203 3.17 0.66 17.12
CA PRO A 203 2.81 2.04 17.44
C PRO A 203 3.15 2.96 16.28
N PHE A 204 2.22 3.85 15.93
CA PHE A 204 2.50 4.97 15.04
C PHE A 204 1.94 6.25 15.64
N ALA A 205 2.82 7.26 15.84
CA ALA A 205 2.46 8.51 16.48
C ALA A 205 2.54 9.69 15.48
N PHE A 206 1.54 10.57 15.53
CA PHE A 206 1.51 11.80 14.73
C PHE A 206 0.76 12.92 15.45
N GLN A 207 0.86 14.14 14.92
CA GLN A 207 0.14 15.31 15.44
C GLN A 207 -0.91 15.80 14.44
N PHE A 208 -2.08 16.14 14.96
CA PHE A 208 -3.11 16.84 14.21
C PHE A 208 -3.89 17.79 15.15
N ASN A 209 -4.14 19.03 14.72
CA ASN A 209 -4.90 20.05 15.46
C ASN A 209 -4.47 20.21 16.93
N GLY A 210 -3.16 20.18 17.20
CA GLY A 210 -2.61 20.38 18.53
C GLY A 210 -2.74 19.19 19.47
N LYS A 211 -3.21 18.03 19.00
CA LYS A 211 -3.29 16.78 19.72
C LYS A 211 -2.29 15.78 19.19
N TYR A 212 -1.86 14.87 20.04
CA TYR A 212 -1.04 13.72 19.71
C TYR A 212 -1.92 12.50 19.58
N TYR A 213 -1.75 11.79 18.47
CA TYR A 213 -2.44 10.55 18.16
C TYR A 213 -1.42 9.41 18.25
N LEU A 214 -1.77 8.38 18.98
CA LEU A 214 -1.04 7.11 19.01
C LEU A 214 -1.97 6.05 18.45
N THR A 215 -1.61 5.49 17.30
CA THR A 215 -2.33 4.40 16.65
C THR A 215 -1.60 3.09 16.85
N TYR A 216 -2.32 1.99 16.91
CA TYR A 216 -1.75 0.67 17.17
C TYR A 216 -2.69 -0.44 16.69
N PRO A 217 -2.15 -1.56 16.18
CA PRO A 217 -2.91 -2.80 16.06
C PRO A 217 -3.20 -3.41 17.43
N HIS A 218 -4.37 -4.02 17.57
CA HIS A 218 -4.83 -4.66 18.78
C HIS A 218 -5.62 -5.93 18.49
N VAL A 219 -5.21 -7.05 19.09
CA VAL A 219 -5.96 -8.31 19.08
C VAL A 219 -6.96 -8.32 20.23
N GLU A 220 -8.18 -7.88 19.97
CA GLU A 220 -9.23 -8.01 21.00
C GLU A 220 -9.86 -9.41 21.00
N ASN A 221 -10.10 -9.97 19.82
CA ASN A 221 -10.74 -11.28 19.65
C ASN A 221 -9.79 -12.33 19.06
N LYS A 222 -9.54 -12.30 17.77
CA LYS A 222 -8.77 -13.33 17.05
C LYS A 222 -7.60 -12.80 16.26
N ILE A 223 -7.79 -11.67 15.62
CA ILE A 223 -6.81 -11.02 14.75
C ILE A 223 -6.75 -9.53 15.08
N GLU A 224 -5.79 -8.83 14.50
CA GLU A 224 -5.61 -7.41 14.77
C GLU A 224 -6.64 -6.54 14.06
N ARG A 225 -7.13 -5.53 14.78
CA ARG A 225 -7.79 -4.35 14.25
C ARG A 225 -6.95 -3.11 14.56
N LEU A 226 -7.16 -2.00 13.88
CA LEU A 226 -6.45 -0.75 14.14
C LEU A 226 -7.25 0.14 15.09
N GLU A 227 -6.63 0.54 16.18
CA GLU A 227 -7.19 1.43 17.18
C GLU A 227 -6.33 2.67 17.36
N TYR A 228 -6.84 3.66 18.08
CA TYR A 228 -6.08 4.84 18.42
C TYR A 228 -6.47 5.43 19.77
N SER A 229 -5.49 6.13 20.33
CA SER A 229 -5.58 6.92 21.54
C SER A 229 -5.12 8.34 21.27
N MET A 230 -5.59 9.30 22.07
CA MET A 230 -5.22 10.72 21.95
C MET A 230 -4.64 11.26 23.25
N SER A 231 -3.75 12.26 23.15
CA SER A 231 -3.11 12.94 24.27
C SER A 231 -2.86 14.41 23.97
N ASP A 232 -2.64 15.19 25.03
CA ASP A 232 -2.14 16.58 24.95
C ASP A 232 -0.59 16.67 24.99
N SER A 233 0.09 15.53 25.19
CA SER A 233 1.55 15.45 25.30
C SER A 233 2.06 14.25 24.49
N PRO A 234 3.27 14.35 23.88
CA PRO A 234 3.85 13.24 23.13
C PRO A 234 4.11 12.00 23.97
N MET A 235 4.37 12.14 25.26
CA MET A 235 4.61 11.03 26.18
C MET A 235 3.34 10.61 26.95
N GLY A 236 2.19 11.20 26.64
CA GLY A 236 0.91 10.88 27.29
C GLY A 236 0.60 11.79 28.48
N PRO A 237 -0.40 11.43 29.34
CA PRO A 237 -1.17 10.19 29.25
C PRO A 237 -2.10 10.13 28.04
N TYR A 238 -2.11 8.98 27.36
CA TYR A 238 -3.00 8.74 26.25
C TYR A 238 -4.36 8.21 26.75
N LYS A 239 -5.44 8.56 26.03
CA LYS A 239 -6.81 8.08 26.30
C LYS A 239 -7.31 7.35 25.06
N PRO A 240 -7.75 6.08 25.16
CA PRO A 240 -8.37 5.34 24.06
C PRO A 240 -9.58 6.11 23.52
N VAL A 241 -9.71 6.18 22.19
CA VAL A 241 -10.78 6.92 21.52
C VAL A 241 -11.64 6.00 20.67
N GLY A 242 -11.04 5.16 19.81
CA GLY A 242 -11.84 4.34 18.92
C GLY A 242 -11.07 3.45 17.98
N ILE A 243 -11.81 2.87 17.04
CA ILE A 243 -11.33 1.96 16.02
C ILE A 243 -11.14 2.74 14.71
N ILE A 244 -9.95 2.64 14.13
CA ILE A 244 -9.64 3.18 12.80
C ILE A 244 -10.13 2.21 11.72
N MET A 245 -9.87 0.90 11.90
CA MET A 245 -10.21 -0.15 10.94
C MET A 245 -10.54 -1.45 11.68
N ASP A 246 -11.58 -2.15 11.24
CA ASP A 246 -11.94 -3.46 11.79
C ASP A 246 -10.92 -4.54 11.43
N GLU A 247 -11.04 -5.70 12.07
CA GLU A 247 -10.35 -6.93 11.70
C GLU A 247 -10.46 -7.20 10.20
N SER A 248 -9.38 -7.66 9.58
CA SER A 248 -9.36 -7.94 8.13
C SER A 248 -10.38 -9.02 7.75
N ALA A 249 -11.27 -8.70 6.79
CA ALA A 249 -12.22 -9.66 6.24
C ALA A 249 -11.55 -10.86 5.53
N SER A 250 -10.29 -10.71 5.10
CA SER A 250 -9.49 -11.79 4.50
C SER A 250 -8.97 -12.78 5.54
N GLY A 251 -8.99 -12.40 6.83
CA GLY A 251 -8.38 -13.14 7.92
C GLY A 251 -6.85 -13.00 7.95
N CYS A 252 -6.28 -11.89 7.46
CA CYS A 252 -4.89 -11.54 7.71
C CYS A 252 -4.73 -11.32 9.22
N TRP A 253 -3.81 -12.08 9.85
CA TRP A 253 -3.72 -12.11 11.31
C TRP A 253 -3.19 -10.78 11.87
N THR A 254 -2.13 -10.23 11.26
CA THR A 254 -1.59 -8.94 11.66
C THR A 254 -2.15 -7.80 10.80
N ASN A 255 -2.13 -6.61 11.38
CA ASN A 255 -2.25 -5.35 10.68
C ASN A 255 -1.16 -4.40 11.22
N HIS A 256 -0.72 -3.44 10.42
CA HIS A 256 0.24 -2.43 10.85
C HIS A 256 0.01 -1.19 10.00
N GLN A 257 0.12 -0.01 10.61
CA GLN A 257 -0.31 1.21 9.96
C GLN A 257 0.70 2.34 10.04
N SER A 258 0.59 3.24 9.09
CA SER A 258 1.05 4.62 9.21
C SER A 258 0.01 5.59 8.67
N ILE A 259 -0.02 6.80 9.22
CA ILE A 259 -0.97 7.84 8.85
C ILE A 259 -0.19 9.09 8.48
N VAL A 260 -0.39 9.58 7.25
CA VAL A 260 0.31 10.74 6.75
C VAL A 260 -0.63 11.72 6.06
N GLN A 261 -0.33 12.99 6.18
CA GLN A 261 -0.91 14.02 5.33
C GLN A 261 -0.04 14.22 4.10
N TYR A 262 -0.65 14.11 2.93
CA TYR A 262 0.02 14.41 1.67
C TYR A 262 -0.86 15.34 0.84
N LYS A 263 -0.31 16.48 0.47
CA LYS A 263 -1.10 17.59 -0.06
C LYS A 263 -2.21 17.94 0.94
N ASP A 264 -3.45 18.06 0.51
CA ASP A 264 -4.57 18.48 1.38
C ASP A 264 -5.37 17.29 1.95
N GLN A 265 -4.87 16.06 1.82
CA GLN A 265 -5.59 14.85 2.21
C GLN A 265 -4.77 13.97 3.14
N TRP A 266 -5.44 13.32 4.10
CA TRP A 266 -4.85 12.30 4.98
C TRP A 266 -5.07 10.91 4.41
N TYR A 267 -4.08 10.03 4.62
CA TYR A 267 -4.07 8.67 4.13
C TYR A 267 -3.65 7.70 5.22
N LEU A 268 -4.32 6.54 5.23
CA LEU A 268 -3.96 5.37 6.02
C LEU A 268 -3.26 4.38 5.10
N PHE A 269 -2.01 4.07 5.42
CA PHE A 269 -1.28 2.93 4.87
C PHE A 269 -1.42 1.76 5.84
N TYR A 270 -1.65 0.57 5.32
CA TYR A 270 -1.85 -0.65 6.09
C TYR A 270 -1.52 -1.86 5.21
N HIS A 271 -1.65 -3.10 5.69
CA HIS A 271 -1.43 -4.27 4.86
C HIS A 271 -2.58 -5.29 4.93
N ASP A 272 -2.59 -6.20 3.95
CA ASP A 272 -3.42 -7.40 3.90
C ASP A 272 -2.63 -8.51 3.18
N LYS A 273 -3.20 -9.72 3.04
CA LYS A 273 -2.56 -10.89 2.41
C LYS A 273 -2.95 -11.10 0.95
N ASP A 274 -3.08 -10.04 0.18
CA ASP A 274 -3.64 -10.04 -1.18
C ASP A 274 -3.03 -11.08 -2.13
N TYR A 275 -1.71 -11.14 -2.20
CA TYR A 275 -1.00 -12.08 -3.07
C TYR A 275 -0.67 -13.42 -2.39
N SER A 276 -1.09 -13.62 -1.15
CA SER A 276 -0.83 -14.83 -0.37
C SER A 276 -2.07 -15.28 0.42
N PRO A 277 -3.18 -15.63 -0.25
CA PRO A 277 -4.46 -15.89 0.42
C PRO A 277 -4.42 -17.10 1.38
N LYS A 278 -3.46 -18.00 1.20
CA LYS A 278 -3.29 -19.23 2.00
C LYS A 278 -2.25 -19.10 3.11
N PHE A 279 -1.43 -18.03 3.10
CA PHE A 279 -0.36 -17.83 4.08
C PHE A 279 -0.26 -16.35 4.43
N ASP A 280 -0.77 -15.98 5.58
CA ASP A 280 -0.97 -14.60 6.03
C ASP A 280 0.30 -13.91 6.58
N LYS A 281 1.49 -14.53 6.43
CA LYS A 281 2.79 -13.94 6.75
C LYS A 281 3.54 -13.43 5.52
N ASN A 282 2.92 -13.49 4.33
CA ASN A 282 3.37 -12.83 3.11
C ASN A 282 2.34 -11.77 2.72
N ARG A 283 2.59 -10.54 3.12
CA ARG A 283 1.59 -9.47 3.13
C ARG A 283 1.78 -8.50 1.98
N SER A 284 0.84 -7.59 1.80
CA SER A 284 0.83 -6.61 0.69
C SER A 284 0.29 -5.27 1.18
N VAL A 285 1.02 -4.19 0.93
CA VAL A 285 0.66 -2.84 1.39
C VAL A 285 -0.52 -2.30 0.60
N ARG A 286 -1.47 -1.73 1.34
CA ARG A 286 -2.63 -0.99 0.85
C ARG A 286 -2.62 0.45 1.32
N ILE A 287 -3.40 1.30 0.66
CA ILE A 287 -3.63 2.69 1.02
C ILE A 287 -5.10 3.06 0.81
N ASP A 288 -5.69 3.73 1.78
CA ASP A 288 -7.02 4.34 1.67
C ASP A 288 -7.03 5.75 2.26
N SER A 289 -8.00 6.57 1.84
CA SER A 289 -8.20 7.91 2.37
C SER A 289 -8.66 7.85 3.83
N LEU A 290 -8.15 8.75 4.66
CA LEU A 290 -8.54 8.90 6.05
C LEU A 290 -9.15 10.29 6.27
N PHE A 291 -10.22 10.34 7.05
CA PHE A 291 -10.92 11.57 7.35
C PHE A 291 -11.07 11.76 8.86
N PHE A 292 -11.11 13.02 9.28
CA PHE A 292 -11.39 13.39 10.66
C PHE A 292 -12.79 13.98 10.77
N ASN A 293 -13.40 13.77 11.91
CA ASN A 293 -14.60 14.47 12.33
C ASN A 293 -14.23 15.90 12.79
N THR A 294 -15.22 16.75 12.98
CA THR A 294 -15.03 18.14 13.44
C THR A 294 -14.41 18.25 14.84
N ASP A 295 -14.59 17.23 15.66
CA ASP A 295 -14.00 17.11 17.01
C ASP A 295 -12.56 16.56 17.01
N GLY A 296 -12.01 16.26 15.84
CA GLY A 296 -10.67 15.68 15.66
C GLY A 296 -10.63 14.16 15.78
N THR A 297 -11.74 13.47 16.01
CA THR A 297 -11.74 12.00 15.99
C THR A 297 -11.60 11.47 14.58
N ILE A 298 -10.97 10.29 14.44
CA ILE A 298 -10.77 9.63 13.13
C ILE A 298 -12.07 8.92 12.73
N GLN A 299 -12.51 9.16 11.49
CA GLN A 299 -13.58 8.38 10.89
C GLN A 299 -13.09 6.97 10.58
N LYS A 300 -13.91 5.97 10.86
CA LYS A 300 -13.56 4.57 10.59
C LYS A 300 -13.32 4.33 9.10
N VAL A 301 -12.16 3.80 8.76
CA VAL A 301 -11.75 3.51 7.40
C VAL A 301 -12.29 2.14 6.99
N LYS A 302 -12.93 2.07 5.83
CA LYS A 302 -13.33 0.82 5.20
C LYS A 302 -12.28 0.45 4.15
N PRO A 303 -11.58 -0.69 4.28
CA PRO A 303 -10.61 -1.15 3.30
C PRO A 303 -11.20 -1.26 1.90
N THR A 304 -10.46 -0.81 0.89
CA THR A 304 -10.89 -0.91 -0.50
C THR A 304 -9.83 -1.61 -1.37
N LEU A 305 -10.25 -2.26 -2.45
CA LEU A 305 -9.36 -2.71 -3.51
C LEU A 305 -9.03 -1.57 -4.48
N ARG A 306 -9.89 -0.55 -4.54
CA ARG A 306 -9.66 0.63 -5.39
C ARG A 306 -8.45 1.44 -4.93
N GLY A 307 -8.25 1.57 -3.64
CA GLY A 307 -7.24 2.48 -3.10
C GLY A 307 -7.54 3.95 -3.41
N VAL A 308 -6.50 4.75 -3.60
CA VAL A 308 -6.57 6.21 -3.74
C VAL A 308 -6.04 6.69 -5.09
N GLY A 309 -6.21 8.00 -5.36
CA GLY A 309 -5.66 8.66 -6.54
C GLY A 309 -6.58 8.63 -7.76
N ILE A 310 -6.11 9.23 -8.84
CA ILE A 310 -6.83 9.36 -10.12
C ILE A 310 -6.11 8.48 -11.15
N THR A 311 -6.88 7.62 -11.83
CA THR A 311 -6.37 6.74 -12.89
C THR A 311 -6.64 7.38 -14.25
N LYS A 312 -5.63 7.50 -15.11
CA LYS A 312 -5.85 7.98 -16.48
C LYS A 312 -6.64 6.94 -17.27
N ALA A 313 -7.59 7.41 -18.08
CA ALA A 313 -8.38 6.52 -18.93
C ALA A 313 -7.54 5.72 -19.93
N THR A 314 -6.35 6.24 -20.31
CA THR A 314 -5.39 5.57 -21.19
C THR A 314 -4.63 4.41 -20.55
N ASP A 315 -4.66 4.33 -19.23
CA ASP A 315 -4.00 3.25 -18.50
C ASP A 315 -4.85 1.98 -18.53
N ARG A 316 -4.24 0.84 -18.18
CA ARG A 316 -5.00 -0.40 -17.96
C ARG A 316 -5.74 -0.32 -16.65
N ILE A 317 -7.03 -0.05 -16.70
CA ILE A 317 -7.94 0.01 -15.55
C ILE A 317 -8.32 -1.43 -15.18
N GLN A 318 -7.81 -1.91 -14.07
CA GLN A 318 -8.10 -3.25 -13.52
C GLN A 318 -9.46 -3.21 -12.84
N LEU A 319 -10.49 -3.80 -13.45
CA LEU A 319 -11.88 -3.70 -12.95
C LEU A 319 -12.10 -4.46 -11.64
N ASP A 320 -11.26 -5.44 -11.34
CA ASP A 320 -11.22 -6.14 -10.06
C ASP A 320 -10.84 -5.22 -8.88
N ARG A 321 -10.21 -4.07 -9.15
CA ARG A 321 -9.87 -3.03 -8.16
C ARG A 321 -11.04 -2.05 -8.01
N TYR A 322 -12.19 -2.56 -7.74
CA TYR A 322 -13.45 -1.81 -7.73
C TYR A 322 -13.59 -0.88 -6.51
N SER A 323 -14.39 0.16 -6.68
CA SER A 323 -14.90 1.00 -5.59
C SER A 323 -16.21 0.46 -5.04
N LEU A 324 -17.08 0.01 -5.93
CA LEU A 324 -18.38 -0.58 -5.59
C LEU A 324 -18.65 -1.78 -6.52
N ILE A 325 -19.42 -2.73 -6.03
CA ILE A 325 -19.79 -3.96 -6.74
C ILE A 325 -21.26 -4.29 -6.45
N SER A 326 -21.95 -4.89 -7.40
CA SER A 326 -23.32 -5.35 -7.18
C SER A 326 -23.37 -6.46 -6.12
N ASP A 327 -24.43 -6.49 -5.31
CA ASP A 327 -24.61 -7.48 -4.23
C ASP A 327 -24.68 -8.93 -4.76
N LYS A 328 -25.12 -9.10 -6.03
CA LYS A 328 -25.26 -10.40 -6.67
C LYS A 328 -24.66 -10.38 -8.08
N GLY A 329 -24.24 -11.53 -8.54
CA GLY A 329 -23.82 -11.77 -9.90
C GLY A 329 -22.46 -11.17 -10.29
N THR A 330 -21.74 -10.50 -9.38
CA THR A 330 -20.38 -10.04 -9.60
C THR A 330 -19.46 -10.56 -8.49
N THR A 331 -18.35 -11.16 -8.88
CA THR A 331 -17.30 -11.63 -7.94
C THR A 331 -15.92 -11.31 -8.47
N ILE A 332 -14.93 -11.33 -7.58
CA ILE A 332 -13.53 -11.19 -7.92
C ILE A 332 -12.83 -12.55 -7.74
N ALA A 333 -12.06 -12.96 -8.72
CA ALA A 333 -11.31 -14.21 -8.71
C ALA A 333 -9.87 -13.99 -9.17
N TYR A 334 -8.91 -14.80 -8.73
CA TYR A 334 -7.55 -14.75 -9.23
C TYR A 334 -7.46 -15.12 -10.71
N ASN A 335 -6.60 -14.43 -11.45
CA ASN A 335 -6.28 -14.77 -12.84
C ASN A 335 -5.53 -16.10 -12.93
N ASP A 336 -4.66 -16.35 -11.97
CA ASP A 336 -3.82 -17.53 -11.88
C ASP A 336 -3.65 -17.95 -10.42
N THR A 337 -4.01 -19.18 -10.09
CA THR A 337 -3.84 -19.71 -8.73
C THR A 337 -2.47 -20.33 -8.47
N LEU A 338 -1.61 -20.41 -9.49
CA LEU A 338 -0.21 -20.81 -9.37
C LEU A 338 0.73 -19.61 -9.18
N ASN A 339 0.30 -18.44 -9.66
CA ASN A 339 1.02 -17.17 -9.48
C ASN A 339 0.05 -16.05 -9.16
N TYR A 340 -0.16 -15.79 -7.89
CA TYR A 340 -1.08 -14.76 -7.41
C TYR A 340 -0.67 -13.33 -7.78
N PHE A 341 0.61 -13.05 -8.10
CA PHE A 341 1.05 -11.76 -8.60
C PHE A 341 0.50 -11.42 -10.00
N ASN A 342 -0.06 -12.41 -10.73
CA ASN A 342 -0.82 -12.16 -11.94
C ASN A 342 -2.17 -11.43 -11.70
N GLY A 343 -2.51 -11.16 -10.43
CA GLY A 343 -3.65 -10.36 -10.04
C GLY A 343 -4.99 -11.09 -10.18
N TRP A 344 -6.03 -10.30 -10.33
CA TRP A 344 -7.43 -10.76 -10.29
C TRP A 344 -8.16 -10.42 -11.59
N LYS A 345 -9.39 -10.88 -11.66
CA LYS A 345 -10.37 -10.61 -12.70
C LYS A 345 -11.74 -10.37 -12.07
N THR A 346 -12.56 -9.54 -12.70
CA THR A 346 -13.99 -9.41 -12.39
C THR A 346 -14.78 -10.47 -13.14
N VAL A 347 -15.64 -11.19 -12.44
CA VAL A 347 -16.50 -12.24 -13.01
C VAL A 347 -17.95 -11.82 -12.86
N PHE A 348 -18.64 -11.64 -13.98
CA PHE A 348 -20.08 -11.41 -14.05
C PHE A 348 -20.79 -12.69 -14.36
N THR A 349 -21.73 -13.13 -13.50
CA THR A 349 -22.51 -14.38 -13.67
C THR A 349 -23.98 -14.13 -13.95
N GLU A 350 -24.50 -12.95 -13.65
CA GLU A 350 -25.90 -12.61 -13.79
C GLU A 350 -26.08 -11.35 -14.64
N LYS A 351 -27.22 -11.27 -15.33
CA LYS A 351 -27.62 -10.06 -16.03
C LYS A 351 -27.84 -8.91 -15.05
N ASN A 352 -27.46 -7.69 -15.44
CA ASN A 352 -27.51 -6.47 -14.66
C ASN A 352 -26.56 -6.45 -13.43
N SER A 353 -25.69 -7.45 -13.27
CA SER A 353 -24.57 -7.35 -12.33
C SER A 353 -23.56 -6.32 -12.83
N TRP A 354 -22.90 -5.61 -11.92
CA TRP A 354 -22.05 -4.48 -12.28
C TRP A 354 -20.89 -4.29 -11.32
N VAL A 355 -19.87 -3.57 -11.81
CA VAL A 355 -18.72 -3.09 -11.04
C VAL A 355 -18.50 -1.61 -11.35
N GLN A 356 -18.15 -0.82 -10.33
CA GLN A 356 -17.80 0.60 -10.45
C GLN A 356 -16.37 0.85 -10.03
N TYR A 357 -15.67 1.62 -10.84
CA TYR A 357 -14.31 2.09 -10.62
C TYR A 357 -14.32 3.63 -10.61
N ASN A 358 -14.01 4.23 -9.45
CA ASN A 358 -14.10 5.68 -9.29
C ASN A 358 -12.83 6.39 -9.79
N SER A 359 -12.99 7.69 -10.08
CA SER A 359 -11.91 8.63 -10.35
C SER A 359 -11.03 8.24 -11.55
N VAL A 360 -11.67 8.00 -12.70
CA VAL A 360 -11.00 7.83 -13.99
C VAL A 360 -10.96 9.18 -14.71
N ASP A 361 -9.76 9.64 -15.05
CA ASP A 361 -9.55 10.91 -15.76
C ASP A 361 -9.55 10.69 -17.28
N PHE A 362 -10.60 11.18 -17.92
CA PHE A 362 -10.76 11.22 -19.38
C PHE A 362 -10.16 12.49 -20.01
N GLY A 363 -9.48 13.35 -19.24
CA GLY A 363 -8.86 14.58 -19.74
C GLY A 363 -9.88 15.56 -20.34
N ALA A 364 -9.41 16.41 -21.23
CA ALA A 364 -10.22 17.42 -21.92
C ALA A 364 -10.70 16.97 -23.32
N GLU A 365 -10.23 15.84 -23.82
CA GLU A 365 -10.47 15.38 -25.18
C GLU A 365 -11.32 14.09 -25.21
N ASN A 366 -12.00 13.87 -26.35
CA ASN A 366 -12.84 12.67 -26.53
C ASN A 366 -12.00 11.44 -26.87
N TYR A 367 -12.31 10.33 -26.23
CA TYR A 367 -11.81 9.02 -26.58
C TYR A 367 -12.76 8.35 -27.59
N ASN A 368 -12.18 7.68 -28.59
CA ASN A 368 -12.92 7.05 -29.68
C ASN A 368 -12.89 5.52 -29.63
N TRP A 369 -11.99 4.96 -28.84
CA TRP A 369 -11.81 3.53 -28.72
C TRP A 369 -11.70 3.09 -27.28
N ILE A 370 -12.22 1.88 -27.00
CA ILE A 370 -11.99 1.13 -25.78
C ILE A 370 -11.36 -0.21 -26.15
N GLU A 371 -10.34 -0.59 -25.42
CA GLU A 371 -9.77 -1.92 -25.41
C GLU A 371 -10.17 -2.63 -24.13
N ILE A 372 -10.63 -3.89 -24.23
CA ILE A 372 -11.07 -4.70 -23.10
C ILE A 372 -10.47 -6.07 -23.23
N ARG A 373 -9.75 -6.52 -22.20
CA ARG A 373 -9.32 -7.91 -22.08
C ARG A 373 -10.37 -8.71 -21.34
N TYR A 374 -10.92 -9.72 -21.99
CA TYR A 374 -12.08 -10.48 -21.52
C TYR A 374 -12.00 -11.96 -21.85
N LEU A 375 -12.79 -12.76 -21.13
CA LEU A 375 -13.12 -14.13 -21.45
C LEU A 375 -14.66 -14.29 -21.39
N ALA A 376 -15.24 -14.73 -22.49
CA ALA A 376 -16.69 -14.95 -22.62
C ALA A 376 -16.93 -16.26 -23.39
N LYS A 377 -17.08 -17.38 -22.65
CA LYS A 377 -17.16 -18.72 -23.24
C LYS A 377 -18.28 -18.81 -24.29
N ASN A 378 -19.44 -18.24 -24.00
CA ASN A 378 -20.62 -18.26 -24.85
C ASN A 378 -20.91 -16.88 -25.51
N GLY A 379 -19.90 -16.00 -25.54
CA GLY A 379 -20.11 -14.61 -25.90
C GLY A 379 -20.85 -13.83 -24.83
N GLY A 380 -21.00 -12.51 -25.01
CA GLY A 380 -21.67 -11.67 -24.01
C GLY A 380 -21.97 -10.28 -24.53
N ILE A 381 -22.65 -9.50 -23.70
CA ILE A 381 -22.88 -8.07 -23.92
C ILE A 381 -22.48 -7.34 -22.67
N LEU A 382 -21.47 -6.50 -22.78
CA LEU A 382 -20.99 -5.64 -21.71
C LEU A 382 -21.58 -4.24 -21.89
N GLY A 383 -22.12 -3.68 -20.81
CA GLY A 383 -22.54 -2.29 -20.73
C GLY A 383 -21.44 -1.41 -20.16
N LEU A 384 -21.32 -0.21 -20.68
CA LEU A 384 -20.47 0.85 -20.15
C LEU A 384 -21.32 2.08 -19.87
N SER A 385 -21.18 2.66 -18.68
CA SER A 385 -21.78 3.93 -18.29
C SER A 385 -20.85 4.72 -17.37
N LEU A 386 -21.16 6.01 -17.17
CA LEU A 386 -20.40 6.91 -16.32
C LEU A 386 -21.28 7.47 -15.20
N ASN A 387 -20.71 7.54 -13.98
CA ASN A 387 -21.25 8.21 -12.78
C ASN A 387 -22.56 7.68 -12.16
N GLN A 388 -23.30 6.81 -12.81
CA GLN A 388 -24.58 6.33 -12.29
C GLN A 388 -24.78 4.84 -12.56
N THR A 389 -24.93 4.06 -11.49
CA THR A 389 -25.10 2.59 -11.54
C THR A 389 -26.48 2.14 -12.03
N GLN A 390 -27.51 2.99 -11.92
CA GLN A 390 -28.89 2.67 -12.29
C GLN A 390 -29.40 3.43 -13.51
N SER A 391 -28.52 4.18 -14.20
CA SER A 391 -28.90 4.91 -15.40
C SER A 391 -28.86 4.00 -16.64
N LYS A 392 -29.47 4.48 -17.70
CA LYS A 392 -29.42 3.86 -19.03
C LYS A 392 -27.95 3.62 -19.42
N VAL A 393 -27.61 2.37 -19.75
CA VAL A 393 -26.30 2.00 -20.32
C VAL A 393 -26.01 2.87 -21.53
N GLU A 394 -24.90 3.58 -21.52
CA GLU A 394 -24.53 4.53 -22.57
C GLU A 394 -23.99 3.81 -23.80
N ILE A 395 -23.19 2.76 -23.59
CA ILE A 395 -22.55 1.99 -24.66
C ILE A 395 -22.71 0.50 -24.39
N LYS A 396 -23.15 -0.26 -25.42
CA LYS A 396 -23.20 -1.72 -25.38
C LYS A 396 -22.11 -2.31 -26.26
N ILE A 397 -21.33 -3.21 -25.70
CA ILE A 397 -20.18 -3.85 -26.31
C ILE A 397 -20.46 -5.34 -26.46
N LYS A 398 -20.52 -5.83 -27.69
CA LYS A 398 -20.65 -7.26 -27.97
C LYS A 398 -19.30 -7.95 -27.84
N LEU A 399 -19.25 -9.00 -27.06
CA LEU A 399 -18.07 -9.83 -26.82
C LEU A 399 -18.22 -11.16 -27.57
N ALA A 400 -17.23 -11.50 -28.38
CA ALA A 400 -17.24 -12.75 -29.14
C ALA A 400 -16.99 -13.96 -28.23
N ALA A 401 -17.68 -15.07 -28.52
CA ALA A 401 -17.47 -16.33 -27.80
C ALA A 401 -16.02 -16.86 -27.96
N GLY A 402 -15.54 -17.55 -26.92
CA GLY A 402 -14.23 -18.22 -26.93
C GLY A 402 -13.81 -18.76 -25.58
N ILE A 403 -12.93 -19.76 -25.61
CA ILE A 403 -12.46 -20.51 -24.42
C ILE A 403 -11.20 -19.91 -23.77
N GLY A 404 -10.61 -18.87 -24.35
CA GLY A 404 -9.41 -18.20 -23.85
C GLY A 404 -9.59 -16.70 -23.78
N TRP A 405 -8.64 -16.03 -23.13
CA TRP A 405 -8.57 -14.59 -23.05
C TRP A 405 -8.44 -13.94 -24.45
N LYS A 406 -9.26 -12.92 -24.67
CA LYS A 406 -9.27 -12.10 -25.88
C LYS A 406 -9.16 -10.64 -25.53
N THR A 407 -8.69 -9.83 -26.48
CA THR A 407 -8.76 -8.36 -26.42
C THR A 407 -9.69 -7.88 -27.51
N ALA A 408 -10.75 -7.17 -27.15
CA ALA A 408 -11.62 -6.48 -28.07
C ALA A 408 -11.24 -5.00 -28.12
N ARG A 409 -11.09 -4.46 -29.34
CA ARG A 409 -11.00 -3.02 -29.58
C ARG A 409 -12.31 -2.56 -30.23
N VAL A 410 -13.03 -1.67 -29.56
CA VAL A 410 -14.36 -1.26 -29.97
C VAL A 410 -14.42 0.26 -30.09
N LYS A 411 -15.02 0.72 -31.20
CA LYS A 411 -15.23 2.15 -31.41
C LYS A 411 -16.38 2.63 -30.51
N ILE A 412 -16.13 3.72 -29.80
CA ILE A 412 -17.07 4.33 -28.87
C ILE A 412 -17.31 5.79 -29.23
N LYS A 413 -18.40 6.37 -28.77
CA LYS A 413 -18.72 7.79 -28.96
C LYS A 413 -19.45 8.32 -27.74
N GLY A 414 -19.29 9.60 -27.44
CA GLY A 414 -20.14 10.32 -26.49
C GLY A 414 -19.73 10.15 -25.01
N LEU A 415 -18.54 9.64 -24.72
CA LEU A 415 -18.04 9.65 -23.34
C LEU A 415 -17.77 11.09 -22.87
N LYS A 416 -18.16 11.36 -21.64
CA LYS A 416 -17.88 12.66 -20.98
C LYS A 416 -16.40 12.79 -20.67
N THR A 417 -15.86 14.00 -20.80
CA THR A 417 -14.49 14.37 -20.43
C THR A 417 -14.35 14.61 -18.92
N GLY A 418 -13.13 14.83 -18.46
CA GLY A 418 -12.80 15.06 -17.05
C GLY A 418 -12.82 13.79 -16.20
N ILE A 419 -12.86 13.96 -14.89
CA ILE A 419 -12.84 12.84 -13.93
C ILE A 419 -14.26 12.25 -13.81
N GLN A 420 -14.37 10.96 -14.07
CA GLN A 420 -15.64 10.23 -14.09
C GLN A 420 -15.53 8.94 -13.26
N ASN A 421 -16.67 8.42 -12.80
CA ASN A 421 -16.76 7.06 -12.27
C ASN A 421 -17.16 6.12 -13.39
N LEU A 422 -16.34 5.11 -13.64
CA LEU A 422 -16.52 4.15 -14.72
C LEU A 422 -17.33 2.95 -14.19
N ILE A 423 -18.39 2.55 -14.91
CA ILE A 423 -19.24 1.43 -14.53
C ILE A 423 -19.34 0.46 -15.70
N PHE A 424 -19.03 -0.81 -15.42
CA PHE A 424 -19.26 -1.91 -16.32
C PHE A 424 -20.39 -2.80 -15.80
N SER A 425 -21.29 -3.22 -16.67
CA SER A 425 -22.40 -4.10 -16.34
C SER A 425 -22.52 -5.27 -17.33
N ASN A 426 -23.01 -6.41 -16.86
CA ASN A 426 -23.39 -7.51 -17.73
C ASN A 426 -24.80 -7.29 -18.26
N GLU A 427 -24.91 -6.98 -19.53
CA GLU A 427 -26.19 -6.74 -20.20
C GLU A 427 -26.80 -8.02 -20.84
N GLY A 428 -26.02 -9.09 -20.87
CA GLY A 428 -26.40 -10.40 -21.39
C GLY A 428 -26.79 -11.40 -20.31
N ASN A 429 -27.16 -12.60 -20.73
CA ASN A 429 -27.50 -13.72 -19.85
C ASN A 429 -26.28 -14.68 -19.64
N ASN A 430 -25.20 -14.50 -20.40
CA ASN A 430 -24.00 -15.32 -20.31
C ASN A 430 -23.01 -14.74 -19.32
N ALA A 431 -22.26 -15.58 -18.66
CA ALA A 431 -21.13 -15.16 -17.81
C ALA A 431 -20.02 -14.52 -18.65
N VAL A 432 -19.44 -13.45 -18.11
CA VAL A 432 -18.34 -12.70 -18.71
C VAL A 432 -17.28 -12.43 -17.64
N GLU A 433 -16.02 -12.64 -17.99
CA GLU A 433 -14.87 -12.30 -17.15
C GLU A 433 -14.10 -11.14 -17.79
N ILE A 434 -13.73 -10.17 -17.00
CA ILE A 434 -12.94 -9.00 -17.42
C ILE A 434 -11.68 -8.89 -16.58
N ASP A 435 -10.54 -8.73 -17.26
CA ASP A 435 -9.27 -8.43 -16.61
C ASP A 435 -9.12 -6.90 -16.52
N TRP A 436 -8.99 -6.21 -17.66
CA TRP A 436 -8.81 -4.77 -17.69
C TRP A 436 -9.53 -4.10 -18.87
N ALA A 437 -9.70 -2.79 -18.76
CA ALA A 437 -10.11 -1.93 -19.85
C ALA A 437 -9.15 -0.73 -19.98
N SER A 438 -9.00 -0.17 -21.19
CA SER A 438 -8.27 1.09 -21.43
C SER A 438 -8.92 1.86 -22.58
N PHE A 439 -8.69 3.18 -22.66
CA PHE A 439 -9.28 4.04 -23.66
C PHE A 439 -8.19 4.69 -24.52
N SER A 440 -8.50 4.94 -25.79
CA SER A 440 -7.60 5.62 -26.72
C SER A 440 -8.35 6.54 -27.69
N LYS A 441 -7.61 7.50 -28.29
CA LYS A 441 -8.12 8.45 -29.30
C LYS A 441 -8.42 7.77 -30.63
#